data_905509f61c3d245cf063e7183acf95d2
#
_entry.id   905509f61c3d245cf063e7183acf95d2
#
_cell.length_a   1.000
_cell.length_b   1.000
_cell.length_c   1.000
_cell.angle_alpha   90.00
_cell.angle_beta   90.00
_cell.angle_gamma   90.00
#
_symmetry.space_group_name_H-M   'P 1'
#
loop_
_entity.id
_entity.type
_entity.pdbx_description
1 polymer ?
#
loop_
_entity_poly.entity_id
_entity_poly.type
_entity_poly.pdbx_seq_one_letter_code
_entity_poly.pdbx_strand_id
1 'polypeptide(L)'
;ISCALKLFESRPTGKSGQRSQLRERVGQSNEEIRGLSALQEAKAREISYIAEELVGVSALWSKNLVPMTRLMTLQRDKARLEGERGQYIADIARARGKISETELQILQQDQDFLTDVLKDLRETQGKIAELKERLTAAEDQLKRVDIRAPQAGFVHQLAVHTVGGVIAN
;
A
#
# COMPACT_ATOMS: atom_id res chain seq x y z
N ILE A 1 26.91 -13.97 3.60
CA ILE A 1 26.21 -13.76 2.30
C ILE A 1 24.85 -14.46 2.28
N SER A 2 24.75 -15.72 2.73
CA SER A 2 23.48 -16.49 2.72
C SER A 2 22.37 -15.88 3.61
N CYS A 3 22.69 -15.28 4.77
CA CYS A 3 21.71 -14.68 5.67
C CYS A 3 21.13 -13.35 5.12
N ALA A 4 21.96 -12.53 4.46
CA ALA A 4 21.53 -11.28 3.84
C ALA A 4 20.63 -11.53 2.62
N LEU A 5 20.90 -12.56 1.82
CA LEU A 5 20.06 -12.99 0.71
C LEU A 5 18.69 -13.47 1.21
N LYS A 6 18.63 -14.29 2.25
CA LYS A 6 17.38 -14.75 2.86
C LYS A 6 16.53 -13.60 3.44
N LEU A 7 17.16 -12.61 4.07
CA LEU A 7 16.50 -11.40 4.53
C LEU A 7 15.95 -10.56 3.37
N PHE A 8 16.66 -10.47 2.26
CA PHE A 8 16.21 -9.78 1.07
C PHE A 8 15.02 -10.50 0.40
N GLU A 9 15.05 -11.82 0.34
CA GLU A 9 13.96 -12.66 -0.20
C GLU A 9 12.72 -12.70 0.71
N SER A 10 12.87 -12.56 2.03
CA SER A 10 11.74 -12.60 2.98
C SER A 10 10.98 -11.27 3.10
N ARG A 11 11.61 -10.13 2.79
CA ARG A 11 10.97 -8.80 2.85
C ARG A 11 9.79 -8.62 1.88
N PRO A 12 9.88 -9.01 0.59
CA PRO A 12 8.75 -8.91 -0.34
C PRO A 12 7.61 -9.88 0.01
N THR A 13 7.90 -11.05 0.58
CA THR A 13 6.86 -12.04 0.92
C THR A 13 5.96 -11.60 2.07
N GLY A 14 6.48 -10.98 3.11
CA GLY A 14 5.70 -10.41 4.21
C GLY A 14 4.78 -9.25 3.76
N LYS A 15 5.31 -8.36 2.91
CA LYS A 15 4.54 -7.22 2.37
C LYS A 15 3.51 -7.66 1.31
N SER A 16 3.80 -8.67 0.50
CA SER A 16 2.82 -9.23 -0.44
C SER A 16 1.61 -9.83 0.28
N GLY A 17 1.81 -10.46 1.44
CA GLY A 17 0.73 -10.96 2.28
C GLY A 17 -0.19 -9.86 2.82
N GLN A 18 0.39 -8.77 3.36
CA GLN A 18 -0.37 -7.61 3.82
C GLN A 18 -1.16 -6.94 2.69
N ARG A 19 -0.53 -6.77 1.52
CA ARG A 19 -1.19 -6.21 0.34
C ARG A 19 -2.32 -7.09 -0.17
N SER A 20 -2.15 -8.41 -0.15
CA SER A 20 -3.20 -9.38 -0.49
C SER A 20 -4.39 -9.26 0.47
N GLN A 21 -4.12 -9.11 1.76
CA GLN A 21 -5.15 -8.92 2.79
C GLN A 21 -5.94 -7.62 2.61
N LEU A 22 -5.28 -6.52 2.25
CA LEU A 22 -5.96 -5.25 1.95
C LEU A 22 -6.81 -5.35 0.68
N ARG A 23 -6.32 -6.03 -0.37
CA ARG A 23 -7.11 -6.29 -1.58
C ARG A 23 -8.33 -7.16 -1.31
N GLU A 24 -8.21 -8.15 -0.43
CA GLU A 24 -9.33 -8.96 0.00
C GLU A 24 -10.42 -8.12 0.70
N ARG A 25 -10.03 -7.16 1.55
CA ARG A 25 -10.96 -6.21 2.17
C ARG A 25 -11.68 -5.35 1.12
N VAL A 26 -10.97 -4.89 0.09
CA VAL A 26 -11.60 -4.20 -1.05
C VAL A 26 -12.60 -5.11 -1.75
N GLY A 27 -12.25 -6.37 -1.98
CA GLY A 27 -13.15 -7.38 -2.54
C GLY A 27 -14.42 -7.55 -1.70
N GLN A 28 -14.29 -7.74 -0.38
CA GLN A 28 -15.42 -7.87 0.55
C GLN A 28 -16.33 -6.64 0.55
N SER A 29 -15.73 -5.42 0.56
CA SER A 29 -16.53 -4.19 0.49
C SER A 29 -17.25 -4.03 -0.87
N ASN A 30 -16.69 -4.52 -1.97
CA ASN A 30 -17.37 -4.55 -3.26
C ASN A 30 -18.57 -5.49 -3.26
N GLU A 31 -18.47 -6.67 -2.65
CA GLU A 31 -19.61 -7.59 -2.50
C GLU A 31 -20.69 -7.00 -1.59
N GLU A 32 -20.31 -6.31 -0.51
CA GLU A 32 -21.24 -5.54 0.34
C GLU A 32 -22.01 -4.50 -0.48
N ILE A 33 -21.32 -3.73 -1.33
CA ILE A 33 -21.95 -2.74 -2.22
C ILE A 33 -22.93 -3.42 -3.19
N ARG A 34 -22.59 -4.56 -3.75
CA ARG A 34 -23.50 -5.31 -4.64
C ARG A 34 -24.77 -5.73 -3.93
N GLY A 35 -24.64 -6.28 -2.72
CA GLY A 35 -25.80 -6.64 -1.89
C GLY A 35 -26.68 -5.45 -1.55
N LEU A 36 -26.09 -4.34 -1.08
CA LEU A 36 -26.80 -3.10 -0.75
C LEU A 36 -27.45 -2.47 -1.99
N SER A 37 -26.80 -2.54 -3.16
CA SER A 37 -27.36 -2.04 -4.42
C SER A 37 -28.60 -2.83 -4.82
N ALA A 38 -28.58 -4.16 -4.68
CA ALA A 38 -29.75 -5.00 -4.95
C ALA A 38 -30.92 -4.67 -4.02
N LEU A 39 -30.65 -4.43 -2.72
CA LEU A 39 -31.66 -3.98 -1.75
C LEU A 39 -32.23 -2.60 -2.10
N GLN A 40 -31.36 -1.66 -2.47
CA GLN A 40 -31.77 -0.32 -2.92
C GLN A 40 -32.68 -0.37 -4.15
N GLU A 41 -32.37 -1.24 -5.12
CA GLU A 41 -33.20 -1.43 -6.31
C GLU A 41 -34.54 -2.10 -5.99
N ALA A 42 -34.55 -3.08 -5.07
CA ALA A 42 -35.80 -3.69 -4.60
C ALA A 42 -36.72 -2.65 -3.96
N LYS A 43 -36.15 -1.79 -3.09
CA LYS A 43 -36.90 -0.67 -2.49
C LYS A 43 -37.39 0.34 -3.53
N ALA A 44 -36.59 0.61 -4.57
CA ALA A 44 -37.04 1.48 -5.66
C ALA A 44 -38.26 0.90 -6.40
N ARG A 45 -38.31 -0.43 -6.62
CA ARG A 45 -39.50 -1.08 -7.19
C ARG A 45 -40.70 -1.06 -6.25
N GLU A 46 -40.54 -1.31 -4.95
CA GLU A 46 -41.61 -1.17 -3.96
C GLU A 46 -42.20 0.23 -3.97
N ILE A 47 -41.35 1.27 -4.03
CA ILE A 47 -41.78 2.67 -4.11
C ILE A 47 -42.57 2.93 -5.40
N SER A 48 -42.16 2.36 -6.54
CA SER A 48 -42.89 2.53 -7.80
C SER A 48 -44.28 1.91 -7.73
N TYR A 49 -44.43 0.73 -7.15
CA TYR A 49 -45.73 0.07 -6.98
C TYR A 49 -46.66 0.86 -6.07
N ILE A 50 -46.16 1.35 -4.93
CA ILE A 50 -46.96 2.23 -4.06
C ILE A 50 -47.31 3.55 -4.75
N ALA A 51 -46.40 4.09 -5.58
CA ALA A 51 -46.70 5.32 -6.32
C ALA A 51 -47.82 5.09 -7.35
N GLU A 52 -47.87 3.96 -8.04
CA GLU A 52 -48.96 3.57 -8.94
C GLU A 52 -50.26 3.37 -8.17
N GLU A 53 -50.22 2.64 -7.02
CA GLU A 53 -51.44 2.49 -6.16
C GLU A 53 -51.96 3.84 -5.67
N LEU A 54 -51.04 4.75 -5.27
CA LEU A 54 -51.41 6.10 -4.83
C LEU A 54 -52.17 6.89 -5.91
N VAL A 55 -51.77 6.77 -7.19
CA VAL A 55 -52.49 7.41 -8.30
C VAL A 55 -53.92 6.89 -8.37
N GLY A 56 -54.12 5.57 -8.33
CA GLY A 56 -55.48 4.96 -8.35
C GLY A 56 -56.31 5.35 -7.13
N VAL A 57 -55.73 5.24 -5.93
CA VAL A 57 -56.45 5.57 -4.67
C VAL A 57 -56.78 7.06 -4.57
N SER A 58 -55.90 7.94 -5.05
CA SER A 58 -56.17 9.37 -5.08
C SER A 58 -57.34 9.75 -6.00
N ALA A 59 -57.44 9.08 -7.18
CA ALA A 59 -58.55 9.25 -8.10
C ALA A 59 -59.89 8.71 -7.53
N LEU A 60 -59.87 7.63 -6.75
CA LEU A 60 -61.05 7.10 -6.06
C LEU A 60 -61.47 8.00 -4.88
N TRP A 61 -60.48 8.52 -4.14
CA TRP A 61 -60.76 9.44 -3.04
C TRP A 61 -61.40 10.74 -3.52
N SER A 62 -60.97 11.30 -4.64
CA SER A 62 -61.57 12.50 -5.23
C SER A 62 -63.06 12.32 -5.61
N LYS A 63 -63.46 11.06 -5.82
CA LYS A 63 -64.88 10.66 -6.08
C LYS A 63 -65.62 10.24 -4.79
N ASN A 64 -65.02 10.40 -3.62
CA ASN A 64 -65.54 9.95 -2.32
C ASN A 64 -65.78 8.40 -2.25
N LEU A 65 -65.08 7.60 -3.03
CA LEU A 65 -65.24 6.14 -3.07
C LEU A 65 -64.34 5.39 -2.08
N VAL A 66 -63.34 6.07 -1.51
CA VAL A 66 -62.44 5.53 -0.49
C VAL A 66 -62.19 6.55 0.62
N PRO A 67 -61.93 6.09 1.85
CA PRO A 67 -61.69 7.00 2.99
C PRO A 67 -60.28 7.61 2.88
N MET A 68 -60.13 8.83 3.39
CA MET A 68 -58.85 9.58 3.46
C MET A 68 -57.75 8.79 4.18
N THR A 69 -58.13 7.99 5.18
CA THR A 69 -57.19 7.15 5.94
C THR A 69 -56.40 6.19 5.04
N ARG A 70 -57.02 5.63 4.00
CA ARG A 70 -56.34 4.75 3.04
C ARG A 70 -55.24 5.49 2.28
N LEU A 71 -55.54 6.69 1.77
CA LEU A 71 -54.60 7.53 1.07
C LEU A 71 -53.43 7.90 1.99
N MET A 72 -53.70 8.34 3.22
CA MET A 72 -52.65 8.71 4.19
C MET A 72 -51.78 7.55 4.61
N THR A 73 -52.33 6.33 4.68
CA THR A 73 -51.53 5.11 4.97
C THR A 73 -50.52 4.87 3.87
N LEU A 74 -50.92 4.87 2.60
CA LEU A 74 -50.02 4.67 1.47
C LEU A 74 -48.95 5.76 1.37
N GLN A 75 -49.29 7.02 1.67
CA GLN A 75 -48.31 8.11 1.69
C GLN A 75 -47.26 7.90 2.78
N ARG A 76 -47.68 7.46 3.99
CA ARG A 76 -46.72 7.11 5.07
C ARG A 76 -45.84 5.93 4.71
N ASP A 77 -46.42 4.88 4.09
CA ASP A 77 -45.66 3.73 3.66
C ASP A 77 -44.63 4.08 2.58
N LYS A 78 -45.01 4.92 1.61
CA LYS A 78 -44.09 5.47 0.60
C LYS A 78 -42.95 6.23 1.26
N ALA A 79 -43.23 7.15 2.16
CA ALA A 79 -42.23 7.95 2.86
C ALA A 79 -41.28 7.07 3.69
N ARG A 80 -41.77 5.99 4.35
CA ARG A 80 -40.96 5.02 5.06
C ARG A 80 -40.01 4.29 4.12
N LEU A 81 -40.50 3.79 2.96
CA LEU A 81 -39.68 3.09 1.97
C LEU A 81 -38.63 3.99 1.34
N GLU A 82 -38.96 5.26 1.08
CA GLU A 82 -37.99 6.27 0.60
C GLU A 82 -36.90 6.51 1.63
N GLY A 83 -37.23 6.54 2.93
CA GLY A 83 -36.27 6.62 4.02
C GLY A 83 -35.33 5.37 4.08
N GLU A 84 -35.93 4.17 3.98
CA GLU A 84 -35.15 2.91 3.94
C GLU A 84 -34.23 2.87 2.72
N ARG A 85 -34.67 3.30 1.53
CA ARG A 85 -33.85 3.43 0.33
C ARG A 85 -32.71 4.42 0.54
N GLY A 86 -33.01 5.56 1.18
CA GLY A 86 -31.99 6.56 1.55
C GLY A 86 -30.90 5.99 2.45
N GLN A 87 -31.27 5.11 3.40
CA GLN A 87 -30.32 4.42 4.26
C GLN A 87 -29.37 3.54 3.44
N TYR A 88 -29.87 2.72 2.50
CA TYR A 88 -29.01 1.89 1.63
C TYR A 88 -28.05 2.72 0.79
N ILE A 89 -28.49 3.89 0.28
CA ILE A 89 -27.63 4.83 -0.46
C ILE A 89 -26.49 5.32 0.44
N ALA A 90 -26.79 5.67 1.68
CA ALA A 90 -25.78 6.11 2.65
C ALA A 90 -24.80 4.97 3.01
N ASP A 91 -25.29 3.73 3.14
CA ASP A 91 -24.47 2.56 3.42
C ASP A 91 -23.51 2.24 2.26
N ILE A 92 -24.00 2.31 1.02
CA ILE A 92 -23.18 2.19 -0.19
C ILE A 92 -22.08 3.25 -0.21
N ALA A 93 -22.42 4.51 0.11
CA ALA A 93 -21.45 5.59 0.16
C ALA A 93 -20.36 5.33 1.22
N ARG A 94 -20.76 4.82 2.40
CA ARG A 94 -19.80 4.42 3.46
C ARG A 94 -18.90 3.29 3.02
N ALA A 95 -19.43 2.25 2.36
CA ALA A 95 -18.65 1.14 1.86
C ALA A 95 -17.64 1.58 0.77
N ARG A 96 -18.04 2.52 -0.12
CA ARG A 96 -17.12 3.15 -1.08
C ARG A 96 -16.01 3.95 -0.40
N GLY A 97 -16.34 4.68 0.67
CA GLY A 97 -15.34 5.39 1.48
C GLY A 97 -14.29 4.45 2.07
N LYS A 98 -14.71 3.29 2.62
CA LYS A 98 -13.79 2.25 3.11
C LYS A 98 -12.89 1.70 2.02
N ILE A 99 -13.40 1.52 0.79
CA ILE A 99 -12.59 1.09 -0.36
C ILE A 99 -11.50 2.11 -0.64
N SER A 100 -11.88 3.39 -0.80
CA SER A 100 -10.92 4.46 -1.09
C SER A 100 -9.85 4.58 0.00
N GLU A 101 -10.21 4.46 1.27
CA GLU A 101 -9.27 4.46 2.39
C GLU A 101 -8.30 3.27 2.31
N THR A 102 -8.81 2.07 2.02
CA THR A 102 -7.99 0.86 1.88
C THR A 102 -7.06 0.95 0.68
N GLU A 103 -7.51 1.51 -0.44
CA GLU A 103 -6.67 1.74 -1.62
C GLU A 103 -5.55 2.75 -1.34
N LEU A 104 -5.83 3.82 -0.59
CA LEU A 104 -4.80 4.75 -0.14
C LEU A 104 -3.78 4.08 0.80
N GLN A 105 -4.22 3.19 1.68
CA GLN A 105 -3.32 2.38 2.52
C GLN A 105 -2.38 1.50 1.68
N ILE A 106 -2.90 0.89 0.60
CA ILE A 106 -2.08 0.09 -0.33
C ILE A 106 -1.01 0.99 -0.99
N LEU A 107 -1.41 2.16 -1.49
CA LEU A 107 -0.48 3.11 -2.12
C LEU A 107 0.59 3.61 -1.15
N GLN A 108 0.19 3.95 0.08
CA GLN A 108 1.13 4.37 1.12
C GLN A 108 2.15 3.27 1.43
N GLN A 109 1.69 2.03 1.57
CA GLN A 109 2.56 0.88 1.81
C GLN A 109 3.57 0.65 0.67
N ASP A 110 3.14 0.85 -0.59
CA ASP A 110 4.03 0.75 -1.75
C ASP A 110 5.09 1.88 -1.75
N GLN A 111 4.71 3.12 -1.37
CA GLN A 111 5.62 4.26 -1.27
C GLN A 111 6.63 4.08 -0.12
N ASP A 112 6.18 3.63 1.04
CA ASP A 112 7.05 3.36 2.19
C ASP A 112 8.09 2.29 1.83
N PHE A 113 7.66 1.23 1.13
CA PHE A 113 8.57 0.20 0.66
C PHE A 113 9.64 0.74 -0.29
N LEU A 114 9.25 1.55 -1.26
CA LEU A 114 10.20 2.17 -2.19
C LEU A 114 11.20 3.05 -1.45
N THR A 115 10.73 3.83 -0.49
CA THR A 115 11.57 4.70 0.33
C THR A 115 12.59 3.89 1.14
N ASP A 116 12.17 2.81 1.79
CA ASP A 116 13.03 1.92 2.55
C ASP A 116 14.10 1.28 1.66
N VAL A 117 13.69 0.76 0.48
CA VAL A 117 14.62 0.14 -0.47
C VAL A 117 15.66 1.15 -0.98
N LEU A 118 15.25 2.37 -1.30
CA LEU A 118 16.16 3.43 -1.75
C LEU A 118 17.13 3.85 -0.65
N LYS A 119 16.68 3.88 0.61
CA LYS A 119 17.54 4.16 1.77
C LYS A 119 18.59 3.06 1.94
N ASP A 120 18.16 1.79 1.94
CA ASP A 120 19.07 0.63 2.08
C ASP A 120 20.08 0.57 0.93
N LEU A 121 19.65 0.91 -0.28
CA LEU A 121 20.53 0.98 -1.46
C LEU A 121 21.62 2.04 -1.27
N ARG A 122 21.25 3.26 -0.86
CA ARG A 122 22.24 4.35 -0.62
C ARG A 122 23.24 3.98 0.47
N GLU A 123 22.74 3.40 1.57
CA GLU A 123 23.61 2.96 2.67
C GLU A 123 24.59 1.87 2.22
N THR A 124 24.09 0.90 1.44
CA THR A 124 24.94 -0.17 0.91
C THR A 124 25.96 0.35 -0.09
N GLN A 125 25.58 1.27 -0.96
CA GLN A 125 26.51 1.94 -1.89
C GLN A 125 27.60 2.73 -1.15
N GLY A 126 27.24 3.43 -0.06
CA GLY A 126 28.19 4.12 0.80
C GLY A 126 29.20 3.16 1.44
N LYS A 127 28.74 2.03 1.98
CA LYS A 127 29.61 0.99 2.55
C LYS A 127 30.55 0.39 1.50
N ILE A 128 30.05 0.16 0.28
CA ILE A 128 30.88 -0.34 -0.82
C ILE A 128 31.97 0.68 -1.18
N ALA A 129 31.65 1.96 -1.27
CA ALA A 129 32.63 3.01 -1.56
C ALA A 129 33.70 3.07 -0.46
N GLU A 130 33.30 3.08 0.81
CA GLU A 130 34.23 3.06 1.94
C GLU A 130 35.17 1.83 1.92
N LEU A 131 34.58 0.64 1.68
CA LEU A 131 35.42 -0.61 1.61
C LEU A 131 36.35 -0.60 0.43
N LYS A 132 35.98 -0.02 -0.71
CA LYS A 132 36.89 0.15 -1.86
C LYS A 132 38.07 1.04 -1.53
N GLU A 133 37.84 2.18 -0.87
CA GLU A 133 38.92 3.07 -0.44
C GLU A 133 39.85 2.39 0.56
N ARG A 134 39.29 1.66 1.54
CA ARG A 134 40.08 0.88 2.49
C ARG A 134 40.91 -0.21 1.79
N LEU A 135 40.34 -0.88 0.79
CA LEU A 135 41.06 -1.88 -0.01
C LEU A 135 42.21 -1.24 -0.76
N THR A 136 42.01 -0.13 -1.45
CA THR A 136 43.04 0.60 -2.17
C THR A 136 44.21 1.02 -1.23
N ALA A 137 43.85 1.57 -0.06
CA ALA A 137 44.83 1.95 0.93
C ALA A 137 45.66 0.74 1.46
N ALA A 138 44.96 -0.38 1.73
CA ALA A 138 45.63 -1.61 2.16
C ALA A 138 46.53 -2.21 1.09
N GLU A 139 46.13 -2.22 -0.17
CA GLU A 139 46.92 -2.64 -1.31
C GLU A 139 48.18 -1.76 -1.49
N ASP A 140 48.04 -0.44 -1.32
CA ASP A 140 49.19 0.47 -1.38
C ASP A 140 50.14 0.26 -0.21
N GLN A 141 49.65 0.02 1.01
CA GLN A 141 50.49 -0.36 2.14
C GLN A 141 51.23 -1.66 1.88
N LEU A 142 50.56 -2.68 1.33
CA LEU A 142 51.17 -3.97 0.99
C LEU A 142 52.26 -3.81 -0.06
N LYS A 143 52.02 -3.00 -1.11
CA LYS A 143 53.07 -2.73 -2.13
C LYS A 143 54.31 -2.04 -1.56
N ARG A 144 54.15 -1.23 -0.52
CA ARG A 144 55.27 -0.53 0.15
C ARG A 144 56.05 -1.40 1.13
N VAL A 145 55.54 -2.58 1.48
CA VAL A 145 56.30 -3.55 2.32
C VAL A 145 57.56 -4.04 1.59
N ASP A 146 57.47 -4.23 0.26
CA ASP A 146 58.57 -4.58 -0.58
C ASP A 146 59.31 -3.32 -1.09
N ILE A 147 60.42 -2.94 -0.48
CA ILE A 147 61.27 -1.83 -0.93
C ILE A 147 62.10 -2.32 -2.12
N ARG A 148 61.73 -1.89 -3.32
CA ARG A 148 62.44 -2.24 -4.56
C ARG A 148 63.11 -1.03 -5.18
N ALA A 149 64.28 -1.25 -5.80
CA ALA A 149 64.93 -0.21 -6.56
C ALA A 149 64.07 0.24 -7.76
N PRO A 150 63.87 1.54 -7.99
CA PRO A 150 63.06 2.07 -9.09
C PRO A 150 63.66 1.80 -10.46
N GLN A 151 64.98 1.63 -10.54
CA GLN A 151 65.73 1.28 -11.76
C GLN A 151 66.99 0.47 -11.45
N ALA A 152 67.56 -0.21 -12.44
CA ALA A 152 68.77 -0.90 -12.30
C ALA A 152 69.92 0.11 -12.02
N GLY A 153 70.78 -0.20 -11.03
CA GLY A 153 71.83 0.71 -10.61
C GLY A 153 72.74 0.04 -9.55
N PHE A 154 73.73 0.81 -9.12
CA PHE A 154 74.68 0.36 -8.02
C PHE A 154 74.16 0.92 -6.70
N VAL A 155 74.10 0.09 -5.67
CA VAL A 155 73.75 0.52 -4.32
C VAL A 155 74.90 1.29 -3.69
N HIS A 156 74.73 2.56 -3.37
CA HIS A 156 75.70 3.39 -2.70
C HIS A 156 75.18 3.76 -1.31
N GLN A 157 75.98 3.61 -0.24
CA GLN A 157 75.63 3.88 1.16
C GLN A 157 74.39 3.14 1.66
N LEU A 158 74.46 1.84 1.79
CA LEU A 158 73.36 1.06 2.39
C LEU A 158 73.34 1.30 3.89
N ALA A 159 72.23 1.93 4.35
CA ALA A 159 71.96 2.24 5.77
C ALA A 159 71.39 1.07 6.59
N VAL A 160 70.99 -0.02 5.92
CA VAL A 160 70.40 -1.21 6.55
C VAL A 160 71.42 -2.33 6.50
N HIS A 161 71.96 -2.75 7.67
CA HIS A 161 73.07 -3.70 7.76
C HIS A 161 72.68 -5.06 8.39
N THR A 162 71.44 -5.20 8.92
CA THR A 162 71.06 -6.42 9.64
C THR A 162 69.70 -6.92 9.18
N VAL A 163 69.53 -8.22 9.02
CA VAL A 163 68.31 -8.92 8.78
C VAL A 163 67.45 -8.82 10.06
N GLY A 164 66.21 -8.34 9.96
CA GLY A 164 65.30 -8.13 11.10
C GLY A 164 65.42 -6.74 11.76
N GLY A 165 66.24 -5.83 11.21
CA GLY A 165 66.31 -4.43 11.67
C GLY A 165 65.03 -3.66 11.34
N VAL A 166 64.61 -2.72 12.22
CA VAL A 166 63.48 -1.78 11.98
C VAL A 166 64.00 -0.63 11.11
N ILE A 167 63.38 -0.43 9.97
CA ILE A 167 63.61 0.75 9.12
C ILE A 167 62.66 1.83 9.61
N ALA A 168 63.17 2.88 10.23
CA ALA A 168 62.37 4.03 10.59
C ALA A 168 62.02 4.85 9.34
N ASN A 169 60.79 5.38 9.34
CA ASN A 169 60.26 6.24 8.27
C ASN A 169 60.98 7.58 8.25
#